data_68bee7a5e38909d084b6b63c46fa961f
#
_entry.id   68bee7a5e38909d084b6b63c46fa961f
#
_cell.length_a   1.000
_cell.length_b   1.000
_cell.length_c   1.000
_cell.angle_alpha   90.00
_cell.angle_beta   90.00
_cell.angle_gamma   90.00
#
_symmetry.space_group_name_H-M   'P 1'
#
loop_
_entity.id
_entity.type
_entity.pdbx_description
1 polymer ?
#
loop_
_entity_poly.entity_id
_entity_poly.type
_entity_poly.pdbx_seq_one_letter_code
_entity_poly.pdbx_strand_id
1 'polypeptide(L)'
;MNIFCLVFFCFFLIAFNINALERKIIIASTTSTYDSGLLKYLNKNFMNKHEINVQTIVQGTGQAIRTAKDGNVELLLVHHKESEIEFMKNDYGLKRFNLMYNDYVIIGPKEDLDKCQNIQNKLKNIIENNLKFISRGDDSGTHKKELELWLLFNLNPEKFSENYLSVGQGMGHTLLMANEMKAYTISDRSTWIAFKRKDNLKIICENKPPLFNQYGIILVNP
;
A
#
# COMPACT_ATOMS: atom_id res chain seq x y z
N MET A 1 34.47 -25.52 -56.82
CA MET A 1 34.29 -24.54 -55.71
C MET A 1 33.32 -25.18 -54.74
N ASN A 2 33.87 -25.53 -53.60
CA ASN A 2 33.48 -26.70 -52.81
C ASN A 2 32.21 -26.54 -52.00
N ILE A 3 31.30 -27.48 -52.17
CA ILE A 3 30.08 -27.70 -51.35
C ILE A 3 30.37 -27.69 -49.85
N PHE A 4 31.60 -27.98 -49.42
CA PHE A 4 32.08 -27.95 -48.05
C PHE A 4 32.11 -26.53 -47.44
N CYS A 5 32.32 -25.47 -48.20
CA CYS A 5 32.30 -24.08 -47.71
C CYS A 5 30.89 -23.56 -47.48
N LEU A 6 29.90 -24.05 -48.23
CA LEU A 6 28.51 -23.59 -48.10
C LEU A 6 27.84 -24.15 -46.81
N VAL A 7 28.20 -25.40 -46.47
CA VAL A 7 27.64 -26.04 -45.25
C VAL A 7 28.24 -25.41 -43.97
N PHE A 8 29.51 -24.98 -44.00
CA PHE A 8 30.12 -24.32 -42.84
C PHE A 8 29.61 -22.89 -42.60
N PHE A 9 29.20 -22.20 -43.67
CA PHE A 9 28.64 -20.85 -43.58
C PHE A 9 27.18 -20.88 -43.06
N CYS A 10 26.39 -21.93 -43.40
CA CYS A 10 25.05 -22.12 -42.86
C CYS A 10 25.05 -22.49 -41.36
N PHE A 11 26.08 -23.18 -40.86
CA PHE A 11 26.17 -23.56 -39.46
C PHE A 11 26.54 -22.34 -38.56
N PHE A 12 27.18 -21.30 -39.11
CA PHE A 12 27.52 -20.08 -38.36
C PHE A 12 26.37 -19.12 -38.20
N LEU A 13 25.30 -19.24 -38.97
CA LEU A 13 24.09 -18.38 -38.89
C LEU A 13 23.02 -18.89 -37.92
N ILE A 14 23.17 -20.13 -37.38
CA ILE A 14 22.19 -20.70 -36.41
C ILE A 14 22.56 -20.39 -34.96
N ALA A 15 23.68 -19.74 -34.68
CA ALA A 15 24.28 -19.69 -33.36
C ALA A 15 24.04 -18.37 -32.58
N PHE A 16 23.07 -17.53 -32.89
CA PHE A 16 22.83 -16.33 -32.04
C PHE A 16 21.36 -15.94 -31.94
N ASN A 17 20.51 -16.88 -31.56
CA ASN A 17 19.32 -16.53 -30.79
C ASN A 17 19.59 -16.88 -29.32
N ILE A 18 20.53 -16.19 -28.69
CA ILE A 18 20.54 -16.08 -27.24
C ILE A 18 19.35 -15.17 -26.93
N ASN A 19 18.21 -15.78 -26.65
CA ASN A 19 17.15 -15.09 -25.94
C ASN A 19 17.80 -14.59 -24.65
N ALA A 20 18.16 -13.31 -24.61
CA ALA A 20 18.55 -12.67 -23.39
C ALA A 20 17.39 -12.90 -22.42
N LEU A 21 17.65 -13.72 -21.40
CA LEU A 21 16.65 -13.98 -20.36
C LEU A 21 16.24 -12.60 -19.81
N GLU A 22 15.04 -12.18 -20.12
CA GLU A 22 14.54 -10.86 -19.70
C GLU A 22 14.65 -10.79 -18.17
N ARG A 23 15.57 -9.94 -17.67
CA ARG A 23 15.72 -9.77 -16.24
C ARG A 23 14.46 -9.15 -15.69
N LYS A 24 13.81 -9.88 -14.80
CA LYS A 24 12.51 -9.51 -14.23
C LYS A 24 12.57 -9.56 -12.71
N ILE A 25 11.94 -8.59 -12.07
CA ILE A 25 11.69 -8.57 -10.63
C ILE A 25 10.18 -8.43 -10.42
N ILE A 26 9.60 -9.25 -9.57
CA ILE A 26 8.20 -9.16 -9.17
C ILE A 26 8.14 -8.61 -7.74
N ILE A 27 7.33 -7.58 -7.54
CA ILE A 27 7.12 -6.93 -6.24
C ILE A 27 5.68 -7.13 -5.82
N ALA A 28 5.43 -7.72 -4.65
CA ALA A 28 4.12 -7.61 -3.99
C ALA A 28 4.05 -6.30 -3.22
N SER A 29 2.99 -5.52 -3.44
CA SER A 29 2.80 -4.24 -2.76
C SER A 29 1.32 -3.91 -2.54
N THR A 30 1.05 -2.76 -1.90
CA THR A 30 -0.29 -2.39 -1.47
C THR A 30 -1.01 -1.49 -2.45
N THR A 31 -2.36 -1.58 -2.47
CA THR A 31 -3.21 -0.70 -3.27
C THR A 31 -2.98 0.77 -2.95
N SER A 32 -2.80 1.14 -1.67
CA SER A 32 -2.51 2.53 -1.28
C SER A 32 -1.17 3.03 -1.85
N THR A 33 -0.12 2.19 -1.85
CA THR A 33 1.17 2.54 -2.47
C THR A 33 1.05 2.69 -3.99
N TYR A 34 0.24 1.87 -4.63
CA TYR A 34 -0.04 1.98 -6.07
C TYR A 34 -0.86 3.23 -6.41
N ASP A 35 -1.95 3.47 -5.67
CA ASP A 35 -2.88 4.60 -5.88
C ASP A 35 -2.20 5.96 -5.65
N SER A 36 -1.14 6.01 -4.83
CA SER A 36 -0.31 7.21 -4.66
C SER A 36 0.50 7.59 -5.92
N GLY A 37 0.63 6.67 -6.88
CA GLY A 37 1.46 6.84 -8.08
C GLY A 37 2.95 6.53 -7.88
N LEU A 38 3.39 6.28 -6.64
CA LEU A 38 4.80 6.06 -6.30
C LEU A 38 5.41 4.88 -7.03
N LEU A 39 4.72 3.72 -7.04
CA LEU A 39 5.24 2.50 -7.69
C LEU A 39 5.43 2.70 -9.18
N LYS A 40 4.50 3.36 -9.85
CA LYS A 40 4.62 3.67 -11.28
C LYS A 40 5.86 4.51 -11.57
N TYR A 41 6.13 5.49 -10.74
CA TYR A 41 7.30 6.36 -10.87
C TYR A 41 8.61 5.59 -10.61
N LEU A 42 8.71 4.84 -9.53
CA LEU A 42 9.90 4.10 -9.15
C LEU A 42 10.24 3.01 -10.17
N ASN A 43 9.26 2.18 -10.55
CA ASN A 43 9.46 1.07 -11.49
C ASN A 43 9.93 1.59 -12.85
N LYS A 44 9.32 2.68 -13.37
CA LYS A 44 9.75 3.28 -14.64
C LYS A 44 11.19 3.78 -14.58
N ASN A 45 11.57 4.48 -13.51
CA ASN A 45 12.94 4.99 -13.38
C ASN A 45 13.96 3.87 -13.19
N PHE A 46 13.61 2.83 -12.41
CA PHE A 46 14.47 1.68 -12.20
C PHE A 46 14.68 0.90 -13.51
N MET A 47 13.61 0.63 -14.24
CA MET A 47 13.67 -0.06 -15.54
C MET A 47 14.53 0.72 -16.55
N ASN A 48 14.34 2.05 -16.64
CA ASN A 48 15.12 2.90 -17.54
C ASN A 48 16.63 2.93 -17.19
N LYS A 49 16.97 2.78 -15.89
CA LYS A 49 18.35 2.88 -15.42
C LYS A 49 19.09 1.53 -15.46
N HIS A 50 18.39 0.43 -15.23
CA HIS A 50 18.99 -0.87 -14.99
C HIS A 50 18.62 -1.92 -16.04
N GLU A 51 17.72 -1.60 -16.99
CA GLU A 51 17.24 -2.53 -18.03
C GLU A 51 16.65 -3.82 -17.44
N ILE A 52 16.01 -3.70 -16.25
CA ILE A 52 15.34 -4.79 -15.55
C ILE A 52 13.85 -4.49 -15.53
N ASN A 53 13.04 -5.44 -16.02
CA ASN A 53 11.58 -5.33 -15.98
C ASN A 53 11.09 -5.48 -14.54
N VAL A 54 10.28 -4.53 -14.06
CA VAL A 54 9.69 -4.59 -12.71
C VAL A 54 8.19 -4.73 -12.82
N GLN A 55 7.68 -5.88 -12.40
CA GLN A 55 6.25 -6.14 -12.32
C GLN A 55 5.76 -5.96 -10.87
N THR A 56 4.58 -5.37 -10.70
CA THR A 56 4.00 -5.18 -9.36
C THR A 56 2.67 -5.91 -9.26
N ILE A 57 2.55 -6.78 -8.25
CA ILE A 57 1.28 -7.38 -7.83
C ILE A 57 0.70 -6.48 -6.74
N VAL A 58 -0.45 -5.88 -7.03
CA VAL A 58 -1.10 -4.87 -6.17
C VAL A 58 -2.25 -5.50 -5.38
N GLN A 59 -2.15 -5.51 -4.05
CA GLN A 59 -3.07 -6.22 -3.16
C GLN A 59 -3.27 -5.45 -1.84
N GLY A 60 -4.14 -5.93 -0.94
CA GLY A 60 -4.11 -5.50 0.47
C GLY A 60 -2.86 -6.05 1.18
N THR A 61 -2.42 -5.40 2.28
CA THR A 61 -1.19 -5.80 3.01
C THR A 61 -1.18 -7.28 3.38
N GLY A 62 -2.27 -7.81 3.92
CA GLY A 62 -2.36 -9.23 4.31
C GLY A 62 -2.22 -10.16 3.11
N GLN A 63 -2.84 -9.82 1.97
CA GLN A 63 -2.72 -10.62 0.75
C GLN A 63 -1.33 -10.52 0.12
N ALA A 64 -0.71 -9.34 0.12
CA ALA A 64 0.66 -9.16 -0.38
C ALA A 64 1.67 -9.99 0.42
N ILE A 65 1.49 -10.05 1.75
CA ILE A 65 2.30 -10.89 2.64
C ILE A 65 2.08 -12.39 2.34
N ARG A 66 0.85 -12.84 2.11
CA ARG A 66 0.57 -14.23 1.72
C ARG A 66 1.24 -14.57 0.40
N THR A 67 1.09 -13.72 -0.62
CA THR A 67 1.74 -13.91 -1.93
C THR A 67 3.27 -14.03 -1.82
N ALA A 68 3.88 -13.25 -0.90
CA ALA A 68 5.31 -13.34 -0.63
C ALA A 68 5.70 -14.61 0.15
N LYS A 69 4.87 -15.06 1.10
CA LYS A 69 5.07 -16.36 1.82
C LYS A 69 5.04 -17.55 0.87
N ASP A 70 4.24 -17.47 -0.19
CA ASP A 70 4.13 -18.53 -1.20
C ASP A 70 5.31 -18.54 -2.19
N GLY A 71 6.32 -17.65 -2.02
CA GLY A 71 7.50 -17.57 -2.90
C GLY A 71 7.21 -17.02 -4.30
N ASN A 72 6.08 -16.36 -4.53
CA ASN A 72 5.66 -15.89 -5.84
C ASN A 72 6.23 -14.52 -6.24
N VAL A 73 7.06 -13.91 -5.40
CA VAL A 73 7.66 -12.59 -5.61
C VAL A 73 9.07 -12.51 -5.02
N GLU A 74 9.93 -11.71 -5.60
CA GLU A 74 11.28 -11.45 -5.07
C GLU A 74 11.30 -10.38 -3.99
N LEU A 75 10.34 -9.43 -4.03
CA LEU A 75 10.28 -8.31 -3.10
C LEU A 75 8.86 -8.12 -2.54
N LEU A 76 8.82 -7.82 -1.24
CA LEU A 76 7.61 -7.39 -0.55
C LEU A 76 7.78 -5.94 -0.10
N LEU A 77 6.94 -5.01 -0.61
CA LEU A 77 6.92 -3.61 -0.24
C LEU A 77 5.59 -3.25 0.40
N VAL A 78 5.59 -3.10 1.71
CA VAL A 78 4.38 -2.82 2.51
C VAL A 78 4.66 -1.76 3.59
N HIS A 79 3.65 -1.39 4.35
CA HIS A 79 3.74 -0.34 5.37
C HIS A 79 3.00 -0.70 6.67
N HIS A 80 3.18 -1.93 7.15
CA HIS A 80 2.70 -2.37 8.46
C HIS A 80 3.83 -3.10 9.19
N LYS A 81 4.55 -2.35 10.01
CA LYS A 81 5.82 -2.79 10.63
C LYS A 81 5.71 -4.08 11.41
N GLU A 82 4.63 -4.28 12.16
CA GLU A 82 4.40 -5.46 12.98
C GLU A 82 4.31 -6.72 12.09
N SER A 83 3.53 -6.65 11.00
CA SER A 83 3.42 -7.76 10.04
C SER A 83 4.74 -8.02 9.29
N GLU A 84 5.52 -6.97 9.01
CA GLU A 84 6.84 -7.11 8.39
C GLU A 84 7.84 -7.80 9.34
N ILE A 85 7.83 -7.44 10.63
CA ILE A 85 8.67 -8.09 11.65
C ILE A 85 8.25 -9.54 11.83
N GLU A 86 6.96 -9.84 11.85
CA GLU A 86 6.45 -11.22 11.94
C GLU A 86 6.89 -12.06 10.73
N PHE A 87 6.81 -11.49 9.52
CA PHE A 87 7.29 -12.12 8.29
C PHE A 87 8.78 -12.50 8.39
N MET A 88 9.61 -11.58 8.88
CA MET A 88 11.04 -11.81 9.09
C MET A 88 11.31 -12.87 10.18
N LYS A 89 10.56 -12.87 11.30
CA LYS A 89 10.71 -13.85 12.38
C LYS A 89 10.42 -15.29 11.97
N ASN A 90 9.59 -15.47 10.94
CA ASN A 90 9.22 -16.77 10.39
C ASN A 90 10.09 -17.16 9.18
N ASP A 91 11.24 -16.52 9.00
CA ASP A 91 12.24 -16.80 7.95
C ASP A 91 11.72 -16.70 6.50
N TYR A 92 10.59 -16.00 6.28
CA TYR A 92 10.09 -15.74 4.94
C TYR A 92 10.85 -14.62 4.22
N GLY A 93 11.66 -13.85 4.93
CA GLY A 93 12.47 -12.77 4.36
C GLY A 93 13.95 -12.92 4.70
N LEU A 94 14.81 -12.62 3.73
CA LEU A 94 16.26 -12.62 3.90
C LEU A 94 16.73 -11.32 4.57
N LYS A 95 16.18 -10.19 4.17
CA LYS A 95 16.56 -8.87 4.70
C LYS A 95 15.43 -7.87 4.55
N ARG A 96 15.23 -7.07 5.61
CA ARG A 96 14.29 -5.96 5.64
C ARG A 96 15.05 -4.63 5.66
N PHE A 97 14.58 -3.67 4.84
CA PHE A 97 15.09 -2.31 4.82
C PHE A 97 13.97 -1.31 5.16
N ASN A 98 14.32 -0.29 5.92
CA ASN A 98 13.47 0.89 6.04
C ASN A 98 13.60 1.69 4.75
N LEU A 99 12.51 1.85 4.01
CA LEU A 99 12.57 2.50 2.71
C LEU A 99 12.27 4.00 2.81
N MET A 100 11.15 4.33 3.42
CA MET A 100 10.65 5.70 3.56
C MET A 100 9.59 5.77 4.66
N TYR A 101 9.09 6.94 4.92
CA TYR A 101 7.94 7.16 5.77
C TYR A 101 7.04 8.28 5.23
N ASN A 102 5.78 8.22 5.57
CA ASN A 102 4.83 9.32 5.52
C ASN A 102 4.00 9.28 6.82
N ASP A 103 2.81 9.86 6.83
CA ASP A 103 1.87 9.70 7.92
C ASP A 103 0.49 9.25 7.42
N TYR A 104 -0.29 8.74 8.34
CA TYR A 104 -1.73 8.65 8.17
C TYR A 104 -2.37 10.00 8.50
N VAL A 105 -3.50 10.26 7.90
CA VAL A 105 -4.31 11.45 8.15
C VAL A 105 -5.74 11.03 8.48
N ILE A 106 -6.34 11.66 9.47
CA ILE A 106 -7.78 11.57 9.68
C ILE A 106 -8.43 12.63 8.81
N ILE A 107 -9.34 12.20 7.97
CA ILE A 107 -10.06 13.00 6.99
C ILE A 107 -11.51 13.08 7.46
N GLY A 108 -12.14 14.19 7.24
CA GLY A 108 -13.55 14.39 7.59
C GLY A 108 -14.18 15.56 6.84
N PRO A 109 -15.45 15.85 7.12
CA PRO A 109 -16.21 16.90 6.45
C PRO A 109 -15.52 18.26 6.52
N LYS A 110 -15.63 19.06 5.45
CA LYS A 110 -15.14 20.44 5.43
C LYS A 110 -15.81 21.34 6.46
N GLU A 111 -17.06 21.02 6.78
CA GLU A 111 -17.88 21.71 7.78
C GLU A 111 -17.43 21.47 9.22
N ASP A 112 -16.61 20.44 9.47
CA ASP A 112 -16.02 20.21 10.78
C ASP A 112 -15.07 21.36 11.14
N LEU A 113 -15.47 22.19 12.07
CA LEU A 113 -14.68 23.36 12.52
C LEU A 113 -13.75 23.02 13.68
N ASP A 114 -13.87 21.83 14.25
CA ASP A 114 -13.01 21.37 15.34
C ASP A 114 -11.56 21.21 14.89
N LYS A 115 -10.67 21.93 15.54
CA LYS A 115 -9.23 21.71 15.38
C LYS A 115 -8.83 20.43 16.13
N CYS A 116 -8.20 19.50 15.43
CA CYS A 116 -7.68 18.29 16.04
C CYS A 116 -6.53 18.62 17.02
N GLN A 117 -6.86 18.88 18.26
CA GLN A 117 -5.86 19.07 19.32
C GLN A 117 -5.24 17.71 19.72
N ASN A 118 -6.06 16.67 19.75
CA ASN A 118 -5.70 15.33 20.15
C ASN A 118 -6.52 14.31 19.35
N ILE A 119 -5.86 13.26 18.85
CA ILE A 119 -6.46 12.22 18.02
C ILE A 119 -7.50 11.43 18.81
N GLN A 120 -7.19 11.06 20.05
CA GLN A 120 -8.11 10.33 20.93
C GLN A 120 -9.43 11.09 21.10
N ASN A 121 -9.34 12.39 21.42
CA ASN A 121 -10.54 13.22 21.62
C ASN A 121 -11.35 13.34 20.32
N LYS A 122 -10.69 13.44 19.15
CA LYS A 122 -11.40 13.49 17.87
C LYS A 122 -12.11 12.17 17.57
N LEU A 123 -11.44 11.04 17.75
CA LEU A 123 -12.05 9.72 17.55
C LEU A 123 -13.19 9.47 18.54
N LYS A 124 -13.00 9.86 19.81
CA LYS A 124 -14.04 9.78 20.84
C LYS A 124 -15.26 10.65 20.46
N ASN A 125 -15.05 11.88 20.00
CA ASN A 125 -16.11 12.76 19.53
C ASN A 125 -16.91 12.15 18.37
N ILE A 126 -16.24 11.49 17.42
CA ILE A 126 -16.90 10.79 16.30
C ILE A 126 -17.87 9.72 16.83
N ILE A 127 -17.44 8.94 17.84
CA ILE A 127 -18.27 7.92 18.47
C ILE A 127 -19.45 8.55 19.23
N GLU A 128 -19.15 9.45 20.16
CA GLU A 128 -20.12 10.00 21.12
C GLU A 128 -21.25 10.78 20.42
N ASN A 129 -20.93 11.41 19.28
CA ASN A 129 -21.90 12.14 18.48
C ASN A 129 -22.46 11.32 17.30
N ASN A 130 -22.18 10.01 17.29
CA ASN A 130 -22.68 9.09 16.27
C ASN A 130 -22.43 9.59 14.83
N LEU A 131 -21.22 10.16 14.59
CA LEU A 131 -20.84 10.69 13.29
C LEU A 131 -20.44 9.55 12.35
N LYS A 132 -20.69 9.70 11.05
CA LYS A 132 -20.37 8.67 10.07
C LYS A 132 -18.86 8.47 9.94
N PHE A 133 -18.41 7.22 9.99
CA PHE A 133 -17.04 6.81 9.75
C PHE A 133 -17.00 5.69 8.71
N ILE A 134 -16.17 5.86 7.69
CA ILE A 134 -15.97 4.86 6.63
C ILE A 134 -14.64 4.15 6.88
N SER A 135 -14.72 2.87 7.22
CA SER A 135 -13.57 1.98 7.34
C SER A 135 -13.25 1.30 6.01
N ARG A 136 -11.98 1.08 5.74
CA ARG A 136 -11.57 0.26 4.59
C ARG A 136 -12.06 -1.17 4.68
N GLY A 137 -11.95 -1.80 5.86
CA GLY A 137 -12.47 -3.14 6.12
C GLY A 137 -11.88 -4.26 5.26
N ASP A 138 -10.64 -4.14 4.75
CA ASP A 138 -10.05 -5.01 3.72
C ASP A 138 -8.71 -5.67 4.10
N ASP A 139 -8.39 -5.75 5.39
CA ASP A 139 -7.11 -6.27 5.93
C ASP A 139 -5.86 -5.54 5.38
N SER A 140 -6.01 -4.30 4.88
CA SER A 140 -4.90 -3.45 4.44
C SER A 140 -4.12 -2.87 5.61
N GLY A 141 -2.93 -2.32 5.33
CA GLY A 141 -2.14 -1.58 6.33
C GLY A 141 -2.90 -0.39 6.91
N THR A 142 -3.72 0.31 6.10
CA THR A 142 -4.58 1.40 6.57
C THR A 142 -5.70 0.90 7.48
N HIS A 143 -6.34 -0.21 7.15
CA HIS A 143 -7.36 -0.82 8.00
C HIS A 143 -6.75 -1.32 9.33
N LYS A 144 -5.59 -1.97 9.28
CA LYS A 144 -4.87 -2.39 10.51
C LYS A 144 -4.54 -1.18 11.39
N LYS A 145 -4.06 -0.08 10.79
CA LYS A 145 -3.77 1.15 11.51
C LYS A 145 -5.00 1.78 12.14
N GLU A 146 -6.11 1.76 11.45
CA GLU A 146 -7.40 2.19 11.99
C GLU A 146 -7.77 1.39 13.23
N LEU A 147 -7.74 0.04 13.13
CA LEU A 147 -8.05 -0.85 14.27
C LEU A 147 -7.09 -0.66 15.44
N GLU A 148 -5.79 -0.45 15.16
CA GLU A 148 -4.79 -0.11 16.20
C GLU A 148 -5.17 1.19 16.94
N LEU A 149 -5.65 2.21 16.25
CA LEU A 149 -6.04 3.46 16.88
C LEU A 149 -7.28 3.30 17.76
N TRP A 150 -8.29 2.56 17.30
CA TRP A 150 -9.46 2.25 18.10
C TRP A 150 -9.07 1.51 19.38
N LEU A 151 -8.22 0.48 19.23
CA LEU A 151 -7.73 -0.32 20.37
C LEU A 151 -6.88 0.53 21.33
N LEU A 152 -5.93 1.32 20.82
CA LEU A 152 -5.03 2.17 21.60
C LEU A 152 -5.78 3.12 22.55
N PHE A 153 -6.93 3.61 22.09
CA PHE A 153 -7.74 4.55 22.86
C PHE A 153 -8.92 3.90 23.58
N ASN A 154 -8.98 2.56 23.64
CA ASN A 154 -10.08 1.78 24.23
C ASN A 154 -11.46 2.17 23.66
N LEU A 155 -11.51 2.45 22.36
CA LEU A 155 -12.72 2.77 21.63
C LEU A 155 -13.16 1.53 20.84
N ASN A 156 -14.46 1.22 20.83
CA ASN A 156 -14.98 0.09 20.06
C ASN A 156 -15.86 0.60 18.92
N PRO A 157 -15.39 0.49 17.66
CA PRO A 157 -16.16 0.94 16.50
C PRO A 157 -17.45 0.15 16.26
N GLU A 158 -17.53 -1.11 16.69
CA GLU A 158 -18.74 -1.94 16.56
C GLU A 158 -19.96 -1.35 17.32
N LYS A 159 -19.70 -0.51 18.33
CA LYS A 159 -20.74 0.20 19.08
C LYS A 159 -21.39 1.34 18.30
N PHE A 160 -20.81 1.73 17.17
CA PHE A 160 -21.42 2.76 16.30
C PHE A 160 -22.61 2.25 15.48
N SER A 161 -22.80 0.96 15.45
CA SER A 161 -23.86 0.28 14.69
C SER A 161 -24.02 0.76 13.24
N GLU A 162 -24.86 1.76 13.00
CA GLU A 162 -25.26 2.17 11.65
C GLU A 162 -24.31 3.20 11.00
N ASN A 163 -23.46 3.85 11.76
CA ASN A 163 -22.58 4.93 11.28
C ASN A 163 -21.11 4.52 11.11
N TYR A 164 -20.74 3.29 11.46
CA TYR A 164 -19.45 2.70 11.13
C TYR A 164 -19.60 1.74 9.96
N LEU A 165 -19.19 2.17 8.77
CA LEU A 165 -19.41 1.46 7.52
C LEU A 165 -18.10 0.87 7.00
N SER A 166 -18.02 -0.45 6.94
CA SER A 166 -16.89 -1.18 6.36
C SER A 166 -17.13 -1.40 4.86
N VAL A 167 -16.21 -0.88 4.02
CA VAL A 167 -16.37 -0.88 2.56
C VAL A 167 -15.85 -2.17 1.92
N GLY A 168 -14.81 -2.78 2.47
CA GLY A 168 -14.13 -3.94 1.88
C GLY A 168 -13.41 -3.61 0.56
N GLN A 169 -13.03 -2.35 0.33
CA GLN A 169 -12.47 -1.86 -0.94
C GLN A 169 -11.17 -1.09 -0.72
N GLY A 170 -10.43 -0.81 -1.82
CA GLY A 170 -9.22 -0.01 -1.79
C GLY A 170 -9.46 1.44 -1.33
N MET A 171 -8.37 2.14 -0.93
CA MET A 171 -8.45 3.48 -0.32
C MET A 171 -9.12 4.52 -1.22
N GLY A 172 -8.95 4.42 -2.54
CA GLY A 172 -9.63 5.32 -3.49
C GLY A 172 -11.15 5.26 -3.39
N HIS A 173 -11.72 4.05 -3.31
CA HIS A 173 -13.17 3.85 -3.13
C HIS A 173 -13.65 4.29 -1.74
N THR A 174 -12.86 4.02 -0.70
CA THR A 174 -13.14 4.46 0.67
C THR A 174 -13.23 5.98 0.75
N LEU A 175 -12.28 6.70 0.14
CA LEU A 175 -12.27 8.16 0.06
C LEU A 175 -13.47 8.70 -0.74
N LEU A 176 -13.81 8.05 -1.86
CA LEU A 176 -14.96 8.44 -2.65
C LEU A 176 -16.25 8.33 -1.84
N MET A 177 -16.46 7.20 -1.16
CA MET A 177 -17.62 6.98 -0.33
C MET A 177 -17.68 7.96 0.86
N ALA A 178 -16.53 8.21 1.52
CA ALA A 178 -16.43 9.21 2.58
C ALA A 178 -16.78 10.62 2.06
N ASN A 179 -16.35 10.98 0.84
CA ASN A 179 -16.68 12.26 0.24
C ASN A 179 -18.19 12.42 -0.04
N GLU A 180 -18.82 11.40 -0.63
CA GLU A 180 -20.26 11.45 -0.94
C GLU A 180 -21.11 11.50 0.34
N MET A 181 -20.69 10.79 1.39
CA MET A 181 -21.42 10.71 2.65
C MET A 181 -21.06 11.80 3.66
N LYS A 182 -20.09 12.67 3.34
CA LYS A 182 -19.50 13.65 4.27
C LYS A 182 -19.08 12.99 5.58
N ALA A 183 -18.36 11.87 5.47
CA ALA A 183 -17.98 11.01 6.58
C ALA A 183 -16.51 11.15 6.95
N TYR A 184 -16.15 10.72 8.15
CA TYR A 184 -14.77 10.57 8.56
C TYR A 184 -14.16 9.28 8.00
N THR A 185 -12.86 9.28 7.81
CA THR A 185 -12.08 8.09 7.44
C THR A 185 -10.61 8.31 7.77
N ILE A 186 -9.82 7.25 7.69
CA ILE A 186 -8.36 7.31 7.77
C ILE A 186 -7.75 6.97 6.41
N SER A 187 -6.70 7.68 6.03
CA SER A 187 -5.93 7.40 4.82
C SER A 187 -4.45 7.64 5.05
N ASP A 188 -3.58 6.97 4.30
CA ASP A 188 -2.22 7.47 4.16
C ASP A 188 -2.22 8.79 3.38
N ARG A 189 -1.28 9.68 3.74
CA ARG A 189 -1.20 11.03 3.16
C ARG A 189 -0.99 11.01 1.65
N SER A 190 -0.21 10.08 1.13
CA SER A 190 0.11 10.06 -0.30
C SER A 190 -1.11 9.71 -1.15
N THR A 191 -1.94 8.77 -0.71
CA THR A 191 -3.23 8.47 -1.36
C THR A 191 -4.17 9.66 -1.26
N TRP A 192 -4.26 10.32 -0.10
CA TRP A 192 -5.04 11.54 0.05
C TRP A 192 -4.58 12.65 -0.92
N ILE A 193 -3.27 12.87 -1.06
CA ILE A 193 -2.73 13.88 -2.00
C ILE A 193 -3.12 13.54 -3.44
N ALA A 194 -3.02 12.29 -3.85
CA ALA A 194 -3.35 11.82 -5.19
C ALA A 194 -4.86 11.82 -5.48
N PHE A 195 -5.70 11.70 -4.47
CA PHE A 195 -7.16 11.70 -4.61
C PHE A 195 -7.65 13.06 -5.12
N LYS A 196 -8.48 13.07 -6.17
CA LYS A 196 -8.90 14.32 -6.86
C LYS A 196 -10.23 14.90 -6.37
N ARG A 197 -11.16 14.03 -5.98
CA ARG A 197 -12.53 14.45 -5.59
C ARG A 197 -12.58 14.78 -4.09
N LYS A 198 -12.16 16.02 -3.74
CA LYS A 198 -12.10 16.51 -2.35
C LYS A 198 -13.17 17.57 -2.05
N ASP A 199 -14.31 17.47 -2.70
CA ASP A 199 -15.31 18.55 -2.67
C ASP A 199 -15.86 18.77 -1.25
N ASN A 200 -16.09 17.69 -0.51
CA ASN A 200 -16.71 17.71 0.82
C ASN A 200 -15.72 17.39 1.96
N LEU A 201 -14.49 17.04 1.67
CA LEU A 201 -13.53 16.56 2.67
C LEU A 201 -12.31 17.45 2.83
N LYS A 202 -11.74 17.41 4.03
CA LYS A 202 -10.44 18.00 4.38
C LYS A 202 -9.68 17.11 5.38
N ILE A 203 -8.39 17.37 5.55
CA ILE A 203 -7.63 16.80 6.66
C ILE A 203 -8.11 17.42 7.96
N ILE A 204 -8.45 16.58 8.93
CA ILE A 204 -8.85 16.96 10.28
C ILE A 204 -7.67 16.81 11.25
N CYS A 205 -7.00 15.62 11.26
CA CYS A 205 -5.83 15.36 12.09
C CYS A 205 -4.65 14.91 11.25
N GLU A 206 -3.47 15.43 11.53
CA GLU A 206 -2.22 15.11 10.85
C GLU A 206 -0.99 15.38 11.74
N ASN A 207 0.20 14.92 11.29
CA ASN A 207 1.50 15.24 11.87
C ASN A 207 1.59 14.98 13.40
N LYS A 208 0.91 13.96 13.90
CA LYS A 208 0.86 13.62 15.32
C LYS A 208 1.07 12.11 15.52
N PRO A 209 1.87 11.70 16.52
CA PRO A 209 1.81 10.32 16.98
C PRO A 209 0.37 9.97 17.42
N PRO A 210 -0.14 8.77 17.13
CA PRO A 210 0.48 7.60 16.50
C PRO A 210 0.25 7.48 14.98
N LEU A 211 0.03 8.58 14.25
CA LEU A 211 -0.27 8.56 12.81
C LEU A 211 0.95 8.30 11.91
N PHE A 212 2.09 7.91 12.47
CA PHE A 212 3.30 7.61 11.71
C PHE A 212 3.10 6.38 10.81
N ASN A 213 3.53 6.47 9.55
CA ASN A 213 3.39 5.42 8.53
C ASN A 213 4.75 5.14 7.89
N GLN A 214 5.43 4.09 8.36
CA GLN A 214 6.71 3.65 7.86
C GLN A 214 6.53 2.57 6.80
N TYR A 215 7.28 2.68 5.70
CA TYR A 215 7.34 1.69 4.63
C TYR A 215 8.59 0.84 4.77
N GLY A 216 8.41 -0.47 4.66
CA GLY A 216 9.50 -1.44 4.56
C GLY A 216 9.54 -2.11 3.19
N ILE A 217 10.74 -2.47 2.76
CA ILE A 217 10.94 -3.39 1.64
C ILE A 217 11.73 -4.60 2.14
N ILE A 218 11.27 -5.79 1.78
CA ILE A 218 11.83 -7.06 2.21
C ILE A 218 12.26 -7.85 0.98
N LEU A 219 13.49 -8.33 0.99
CA LEU A 219 13.94 -9.36 0.07
C LEU A 219 13.36 -10.69 0.55
N VAL A 220 12.50 -11.27 -0.25
CA VAL A 220 11.79 -12.52 0.08
C VAL A 220 12.76 -13.69 0.03
N ASN A 221 12.62 -14.62 0.96
CA ASN A 221 13.38 -15.86 0.96
C ASN A 221 12.77 -16.81 -0.09
N PRO A 222 13.55 -17.34 -1.07
CA PRO A 222 13.05 -18.20 -2.15
C PRO A 222 12.42 -19.50 -1.63
#